data_d0ba4ab52a14c630b581d3a079f67294
#
_entry.id   d0ba4ab52a14c630b581d3a079f67294
#
_cell.length_a   1.000
_cell.length_b   1.000
_cell.length_c   1.000
_cell.angle_alpha   90.00
_cell.angle_beta   90.00
_cell.angle_gamma   90.00
#
_symmetry.space_group_name_H-M   'P 1'
#
loop_
_entity.id
_entity.type
_entity.pdbx_description
1 polymer ?
#
loop_
_entity_poly.entity_id
_entity_poly.type
_entity_poly.pdbx_seq_one_letter_code
_entity_poly.pdbx_strand_id
1 'polypeptide(L)'
;MFGFYEAVGASLSRVLGIETQVVQSQYDPLEDPMMLEDRLDMAFICGLPFARRHRVISRQLQALVAPVMQASRYENCPIYFSDMIVNAQSPVKSFADLAGKTWCYNDPGSNSGYNLVRQRLIQGGYPSRFFGQVIQSGSHQRSIRWVVEGQADCSAIDSTVLEQELRDFPEFSPHLRVIESLGPCPMPPVVAAQRLGTSLINALRSALCEPDAELQAAMTRSHIQKYVPVQCEDYEPLATLYDAVIEAGYEAIA
;
A
#
# COMPACT_ATOMS: atom_id res chain seq x y z
N MET A 1 6.02 9.39 8.40
CA MET A 1 4.67 8.98 7.90
C MET A 1 3.54 9.17 8.92
N PHE A 2 3.67 8.78 10.21
CA PHE A 2 2.58 8.92 11.20
C PHE A 2 2.06 10.35 11.34
N GLY A 3 2.93 11.35 11.41
CA GLY A 3 2.54 12.78 11.49
C GLY A 3 1.66 13.28 10.34
N PHE A 4 1.67 12.62 9.18
CA PHE A 4 0.73 12.94 8.10
C PHE A 4 -0.71 12.53 8.48
N TYR A 5 -0.88 11.34 9.04
CA TYR A 5 -2.21 10.86 9.48
C TYR A 5 -2.76 11.70 10.64
N GLU A 6 -1.88 12.16 11.55
CA GLU A 6 -2.27 13.12 12.60
C GLU A 6 -2.73 14.46 12.01
N ALA A 7 -2.07 14.95 10.95
CA ALA A 7 -2.49 16.17 10.26
C ALA A 7 -3.87 15.99 9.58
N VAL A 8 -4.15 14.82 9.00
CA VAL A 8 -5.49 14.50 8.48
C VAL A 8 -6.54 14.55 9.59
N GLY A 9 -6.30 13.85 10.71
CA GLY A 9 -7.21 13.86 11.86
C GLY A 9 -7.48 15.27 12.36
N ALA A 10 -6.42 16.07 12.57
CA ALA A 10 -6.55 17.46 13.03
C ALA A 10 -7.35 18.33 12.06
N SER A 11 -7.16 18.16 10.74
CA SER A 11 -7.95 18.88 9.73
C SER A 11 -9.43 18.50 9.80
N LEU A 12 -9.73 17.20 9.86
CA LEU A 12 -11.11 16.73 10.00
C LEU A 12 -11.78 17.27 11.27
N SER A 13 -11.04 17.32 12.39
CA SER A 13 -11.55 17.92 13.63
C SER A 13 -11.90 19.39 13.46
N ARG A 14 -11.04 20.17 12.81
CA ARG A 14 -11.28 21.60 12.58
C ARG A 14 -12.44 21.86 11.62
N VAL A 15 -12.43 21.15 10.48
CA VAL A 15 -13.39 21.41 9.39
C VAL A 15 -14.79 20.91 9.73
N LEU A 16 -14.89 19.76 10.41
CA LEU A 16 -16.18 19.11 10.69
C LEU A 16 -16.67 19.32 12.14
N GLY A 17 -15.84 19.89 13.01
CA GLY A 17 -16.18 20.08 14.42
C GLY A 17 -16.34 18.78 15.19
N ILE A 18 -15.62 17.72 14.80
CA ILE A 18 -15.64 16.40 15.44
C ILE A 18 -14.33 16.14 16.19
N GLU A 19 -14.38 15.32 17.24
CA GLU A 19 -13.18 14.83 17.89
C GLU A 19 -12.59 13.67 17.07
N THR A 20 -11.28 13.66 16.85
CA THR A 20 -10.57 12.60 16.17
C THR A 20 -9.43 12.05 17.01
N GLN A 21 -9.29 10.74 17.01
CA GLN A 21 -8.14 10.04 17.59
C GLN A 21 -7.49 9.19 16.52
N VAL A 22 -6.21 9.43 16.26
CA VAL A 22 -5.42 8.64 15.29
C VAL A 22 -4.68 7.55 16.05
N VAL A 23 -4.92 6.31 15.65
CA VAL A 23 -4.25 5.12 16.21
C VAL A 23 -3.54 4.34 15.11
N GLN A 24 -2.38 3.78 15.43
CA GLN A 24 -1.66 2.88 14.54
C GLN A 24 -1.94 1.44 14.96
N SER A 25 -2.56 0.66 14.07
CA SER A 25 -2.76 -0.77 14.30
C SER A 25 -1.43 -1.52 14.21
N GLN A 26 -1.31 -2.58 15.01
CA GLN A 26 -0.22 -3.55 14.98
C GLN A 26 -0.64 -4.87 14.32
N TYR A 27 -1.89 -4.96 13.88
CA TYR A 27 -2.51 -6.17 13.31
C TYR A 27 -2.56 -6.09 11.78
N ASP A 28 -2.63 -7.25 11.13
CA ASP A 28 -3.14 -7.34 9.76
C ASP A 28 -4.55 -6.76 9.72
N PRO A 29 -4.91 -5.94 8.73
CA PRO A 29 -6.24 -5.33 8.65
C PRO A 29 -7.40 -6.32 8.70
N LEU A 30 -7.22 -7.55 8.22
CA LEU A 30 -8.26 -8.59 8.26
C LEU A 30 -8.39 -9.29 9.62
N GLU A 31 -7.40 -9.10 10.50
CA GLU A 31 -7.35 -9.67 11.84
C GLU A 31 -7.49 -8.61 12.95
N ASP A 32 -7.53 -7.32 12.56
CA ASP A 32 -7.63 -6.20 13.51
C ASP A 32 -8.96 -6.26 14.27
N PRO A 33 -8.93 -6.36 15.62
CA PRO A 33 -10.14 -6.40 16.44
C PRO A 33 -11.06 -5.19 16.23
N MET A 34 -10.50 -3.99 16.00
CA MET A 34 -11.30 -2.80 15.73
C MET A 34 -12.04 -2.91 14.39
N MET A 35 -11.41 -3.53 13.38
CA MET A 35 -12.02 -3.83 12.10
C MET A 35 -13.09 -4.92 12.23
N LEU A 36 -12.77 -6.01 12.94
CA LEU A 36 -13.67 -7.16 13.09
C LEU A 36 -14.94 -6.81 13.87
N GLU A 37 -14.81 -5.95 14.88
CA GLU A 37 -15.91 -5.52 15.76
C GLU A 37 -16.61 -4.25 15.26
N ASP A 38 -16.31 -3.77 14.05
CA ASP A 38 -16.87 -2.54 13.45
C ASP A 38 -16.70 -1.29 14.33
N ARG A 39 -15.55 -1.13 14.98
CA ARG A 39 -15.21 0.00 15.86
C ARG A 39 -14.38 1.09 15.21
N LEU A 40 -13.86 0.85 14.00
CA LEU A 40 -13.16 1.85 13.21
C LEU A 40 -14.14 2.78 12.52
N ASP A 41 -13.99 4.09 12.72
CA ASP A 41 -14.78 5.10 12.01
C ASP A 41 -14.20 5.37 10.62
N MET A 42 -12.90 5.50 10.54
CA MET A 42 -12.16 5.75 9.29
C MET A 42 -10.81 5.05 9.34
N ALA A 43 -10.31 4.59 8.19
CA ALA A 43 -8.99 3.99 8.09
C ALA A 43 -8.28 4.31 6.78
N PHE A 44 -6.95 4.36 6.85
CA PHE A 44 -6.06 4.24 5.70
C PHE A 44 -5.67 2.76 5.61
N ILE A 45 -6.11 2.08 4.57
CA ILE A 45 -5.98 0.63 4.46
C ILE A 45 -5.43 0.22 3.10
N CYS A 46 -4.62 -0.83 3.05
CA CYS A 46 -4.22 -1.41 1.77
C CYS A 46 -5.45 -1.87 0.95
N GLY A 47 -5.42 -1.65 -0.36
CA GLY A 47 -6.55 -1.95 -1.24
C GLY A 47 -6.95 -3.42 -1.27
N LEU A 48 -5.98 -4.35 -1.16
CA LEU A 48 -6.29 -5.80 -1.16
C LEU A 48 -7.06 -6.26 0.10
N PRO A 49 -6.61 -5.99 1.34
CA PRO A 49 -7.40 -6.30 2.53
C PRO A 49 -8.78 -5.63 2.50
N PHE A 50 -8.88 -4.37 2.04
CA PHE A 50 -10.16 -3.69 1.88
C PHE A 50 -11.10 -4.44 0.93
N ALA A 51 -10.64 -4.78 -0.28
CA ALA A 51 -11.43 -5.50 -1.27
C ALA A 51 -11.90 -6.87 -0.76
N ARG A 52 -11.00 -7.63 -0.13
CA ARG A 52 -11.32 -8.92 0.48
C ARG A 52 -12.36 -8.79 1.60
N ARG A 53 -12.21 -7.78 2.47
CA ARG A 53 -13.19 -7.51 3.54
C ARG A 53 -14.54 -7.11 2.97
N HIS A 54 -14.55 -6.25 1.96
CA HIS A 54 -15.79 -5.77 1.31
C HIS A 54 -16.58 -6.90 0.66
N ARG A 55 -15.95 -7.90 0.08
CA ARG A 55 -16.61 -9.12 -0.45
C ARG A 55 -17.33 -9.92 0.63
N VAL A 56 -16.76 -9.98 1.84
CA VAL A 56 -17.35 -10.72 2.96
C VAL A 56 -18.44 -9.92 3.66
N ILE A 57 -18.21 -8.62 3.90
CA ILE A 57 -19.12 -7.72 4.61
C ILE A 57 -19.21 -6.39 3.86
N SER A 58 -19.99 -6.36 2.78
CA SER A 58 -20.13 -5.19 1.89
C SER A 58 -20.71 -3.93 2.56
N ARG A 59 -21.39 -4.09 3.71
CA ARG A 59 -22.03 -2.99 4.44
C ARG A 59 -21.20 -2.44 5.61
N GLN A 60 -19.97 -2.88 5.79
CA GLN A 60 -19.12 -2.40 6.89
C GLN A 60 -18.38 -1.11 6.50
N LEU A 61 -17.61 -1.16 5.44
CA LEU A 61 -16.77 -0.06 4.99
C LEU A 61 -17.16 0.46 3.61
N GLN A 62 -16.93 1.75 3.40
CA GLN A 62 -17.08 2.41 2.11
C GLN A 62 -15.78 3.12 1.75
N ALA A 63 -15.33 2.98 0.51
CA ALA A 63 -14.23 3.77 -0.02
C ALA A 63 -14.66 5.24 -0.16
N LEU A 64 -13.80 6.16 0.29
CA LEU A 64 -14.04 7.60 0.23
C LEU A 64 -13.23 8.23 -0.89
N VAL A 65 -11.94 8.24 -0.70
CA VAL A 65 -10.95 8.91 -1.56
C VAL A 65 -9.67 8.12 -1.61
N ALA A 66 -8.87 8.36 -2.65
CA ALA A 66 -7.49 7.90 -2.72
C ALA A 66 -6.57 9.05 -3.12
N PRO A 67 -5.31 9.08 -2.63
CA PRO A 67 -4.37 10.11 -2.99
C PRO A 67 -3.86 9.94 -4.43
N VAL A 68 -3.67 11.06 -5.09
CA VAL A 68 -2.93 11.19 -6.35
C VAL A 68 -1.57 11.76 -6.02
N MET A 69 -0.52 11.04 -6.39
CA MET A 69 0.86 11.46 -6.10
C MET A 69 1.37 12.47 -7.13
N GLN A 70 2.35 13.31 -6.73
CA GLN A 70 2.87 14.39 -7.59
C GLN A 70 3.77 13.90 -8.72
N ALA A 71 4.45 12.75 -8.56
CA ALA A 71 5.40 12.29 -9.57
C ALA A 71 4.70 11.90 -10.89
N SER A 72 5.31 12.24 -12.01
CA SER A 72 4.74 12.06 -13.35
C SER A 72 4.42 10.61 -13.70
N ARG A 73 5.11 9.63 -13.10
CA ARG A 73 4.84 8.20 -13.32
C ARG A 73 3.43 7.77 -12.92
N TYR A 74 2.75 8.53 -12.05
CA TYR A 74 1.39 8.25 -11.60
C TYR A 74 0.31 8.85 -12.52
N GLU A 75 0.70 9.58 -13.59
CA GLU A 75 -0.19 10.06 -14.66
C GLU A 75 -1.39 10.87 -14.14
N ASN A 76 -1.25 11.57 -13.02
CA ASN A 76 -2.33 12.30 -12.33
C ASN A 76 -3.54 11.40 -11.97
N CYS A 77 -3.31 10.10 -11.77
CA CYS A 77 -4.29 9.11 -11.37
C CYS A 77 -4.01 8.57 -9.96
N PRO A 78 -5.03 8.06 -9.24
CA PRO A 78 -4.86 7.43 -7.93
C PRO A 78 -4.33 5.99 -8.08
N ILE A 79 -3.10 5.87 -8.56
CA ILE A 79 -2.43 4.59 -8.83
C ILE A 79 -1.07 4.53 -8.15
N TYR A 80 -0.57 3.32 -7.95
CA TYR A 80 0.79 3.05 -7.49
C TYR A 80 1.36 1.81 -8.20
N PHE A 81 2.64 1.56 -7.97
CA PHE A 81 3.35 0.40 -8.48
C PHE A 81 4.01 -0.37 -7.35
N SER A 82 4.33 -1.63 -7.60
CA SER A 82 5.24 -2.39 -6.77
C SER A 82 6.61 -2.43 -7.47
N ASP A 83 7.56 -1.73 -6.92
CA ASP A 83 8.92 -1.64 -7.46
C ASP A 83 9.78 -2.77 -6.90
N MET A 84 10.23 -3.67 -7.78
CA MET A 84 11.19 -4.72 -7.44
C MET A 84 12.59 -4.10 -7.34
N ILE A 85 13.11 -4.00 -6.13
CA ILE A 85 14.42 -3.42 -5.84
C ILE A 85 15.49 -4.48 -5.59
N VAL A 86 16.71 -4.15 -5.97
CA VAL A 86 17.94 -4.89 -5.67
C VAL A 86 19.04 -3.91 -5.24
N ASN A 87 20.09 -4.43 -4.59
CA ASN A 87 21.28 -3.60 -4.37
C ASN A 87 21.88 -3.16 -5.70
N ALA A 88 22.30 -1.90 -5.82
CA ALA A 88 22.82 -1.31 -7.05
C ALA A 88 24.06 -2.05 -7.60
N GLN A 89 24.85 -2.66 -6.71
CA GLN A 89 26.04 -3.45 -7.07
C GLN A 89 25.69 -4.91 -7.46
N SER A 90 24.43 -5.33 -7.29
CA SER A 90 23.98 -6.67 -7.65
C SER A 90 24.12 -6.90 -9.17
N PRO A 91 24.56 -8.09 -9.63
CA PRO A 91 24.58 -8.44 -11.04
C PRO A 91 23.17 -8.70 -11.63
N VAL A 92 22.13 -8.80 -10.80
CA VAL A 92 20.73 -9.03 -11.17
C VAL A 92 20.25 -7.89 -12.08
N LYS A 93 19.70 -8.18 -13.26
CA LYS A 93 19.21 -7.19 -14.21
C LYS A 93 17.72 -7.32 -14.52
N SER A 94 17.15 -8.49 -14.25
CA SER A 94 15.77 -8.83 -14.58
C SER A 94 15.15 -9.66 -13.47
N PHE A 95 13.83 -9.83 -13.51
CA PHE A 95 13.12 -10.70 -12.57
C PHE A 95 13.62 -12.17 -12.64
N ALA A 96 13.96 -12.66 -13.83
CA ALA A 96 14.48 -14.02 -14.01
C ALA A 96 15.79 -14.28 -13.24
N ASP A 97 16.63 -13.27 -13.08
CA ASP A 97 17.91 -13.37 -12.36
C ASP A 97 17.72 -13.50 -10.83
N LEU A 98 16.49 -13.32 -10.34
CA LEU A 98 16.13 -13.49 -8.93
C LEU A 98 15.95 -14.97 -8.52
N ALA A 99 15.99 -15.90 -9.47
CA ALA A 99 15.93 -17.32 -9.17
C ALA A 99 17.01 -17.73 -8.16
N GLY A 100 16.59 -18.38 -7.07
CA GLY A 100 17.48 -18.84 -6.01
C GLY A 100 18.04 -17.75 -5.10
N LYS A 101 17.62 -16.47 -5.25
CA LYS A 101 18.02 -15.33 -4.42
C LYS A 101 17.22 -15.27 -3.13
N THR A 102 17.72 -14.51 -2.16
CA THR A 102 17.00 -14.18 -0.94
C THR A 102 16.04 -13.02 -1.20
N TRP A 103 14.75 -13.29 -1.11
CA TRP A 103 13.70 -12.27 -1.21
C TRP A 103 13.13 -11.94 0.16
N CYS A 104 13.03 -10.64 0.49
CA CYS A 104 12.31 -10.21 1.67
C CYS A 104 11.02 -9.46 1.32
N TYR A 105 10.01 -9.59 2.18
CA TYR A 105 8.70 -8.96 2.00
C TYR A 105 8.19 -8.40 3.33
N ASN A 106 7.32 -7.39 3.24
CA ASN A 106 6.76 -6.74 4.42
C ASN A 106 5.73 -7.61 5.15
N ASP A 107 4.71 -8.08 4.42
CA ASP A 107 3.55 -8.78 4.98
C ASP A 107 2.88 -9.67 3.92
N PRO A 108 2.41 -10.90 4.27
CA PRO A 108 1.74 -11.80 3.33
C PRO A 108 0.38 -11.27 2.84
N GLY A 109 -0.28 -10.36 3.58
CA GLY A 109 -1.51 -9.67 3.16
C GLY A 109 -1.25 -8.46 2.26
N SER A 110 0.01 -8.06 2.05
CA SER A 110 0.37 -6.90 1.22
C SER A 110 0.12 -7.17 -0.26
N ASN A 111 -0.54 -6.21 -0.93
CA ASN A 111 -0.68 -6.28 -2.38
C ASN A 111 0.67 -6.06 -3.08
N SER A 112 1.38 -4.95 -2.79
CA SER A 112 2.66 -4.63 -3.43
C SER A 112 3.78 -5.57 -3.02
N GLY A 113 3.92 -5.83 -1.72
CA GLY A 113 5.05 -6.59 -1.19
C GLY A 113 4.95 -8.09 -1.36
N TYR A 114 3.76 -8.63 -1.71
CA TYR A 114 3.57 -10.07 -1.79
C TYR A 114 2.67 -10.53 -2.94
N ASN A 115 1.44 -10.01 -3.03
CA ASN A 115 0.44 -10.52 -3.97
C ASN A 115 0.84 -10.30 -5.44
N LEU A 116 1.36 -9.13 -5.78
CA LEU A 116 1.85 -8.83 -7.14
C LEU A 116 3.08 -9.66 -7.52
N VAL A 117 3.91 -10.04 -6.55
CA VAL A 117 5.04 -10.94 -6.80
C VAL A 117 4.54 -12.34 -7.14
N ARG A 118 3.52 -12.86 -6.44
CA ARG A 118 2.87 -14.14 -6.80
C ARG A 118 2.32 -14.10 -8.23
N GLN A 119 1.60 -13.03 -8.58
CA GLN A 119 1.11 -12.84 -9.94
C GLN A 119 2.25 -12.83 -10.96
N ARG A 120 3.34 -12.13 -10.66
CA ARG A 120 4.49 -12.06 -11.56
C ARG A 120 5.17 -13.42 -11.78
N LEU A 121 5.22 -14.25 -10.73
CA LEU A 121 5.70 -15.63 -10.84
C LEU A 121 4.82 -16.44 -11.80
N ILE A 122 3.50 -16.38 -11.65
CA ILE A 122 2.54 -17.07 -12.53
C ILE A 122 2.69 -16.59 -13.98
N GLN A 123 2.68 -15.28 -14.21
CA GLN A 123 2.82 -14.69 -15.55
C GLN A 123 4.12 -15.08 -16.25
N GLY A 124 5.20 -15.27 -15.48
CA GLY A 124 6.49 -15.70 -15.99
C GLY A 124 6.66 -17.22 -16.11
N GLY A 125 5.66 -18.00 -15.69
CA GLY A 125 5.75 -19.46 -15.64
C GLY A 125 6.78 -19.98 -14.64
N TYR A 126 7.13 -19.17 -13.62
CA TYR A 126 8.08 -19.54 -12.58
C TYR A 126 7.37 -20.38 -11.50
N PRO A 127 8.05 -21.33 -10.84
CA PRO A 127 7.46 -22.10 -9.74
C PRO A 127 7.27 -21.22 -8.49
N SER A 128 6.40 -21.64 -7.57
CA SER A 128 6.23 -20.98 -6.26
C SER A 128 7.53 -20.99 -5.42
N ARG A 129 8.40 -21.98 -5.64
CA ARG A 129 9.76 -22.07 -5.07
C ARG A 129 10.81 -21.45 -5.99
N PHE A 130 10.56 -20.23 -6.40
CA PHE A 130 11.45 -19.49 -7.29
C PHE A 130 12.65 -18.89 -6.55
N PHE A 131 12.42 -18.35 -5.36
CA PHE A 131 13.46 -17.78 -4.53
C PHE A 131 14.18 -18.86 -3.72
N GLY A 132 15.44 -18.63 -3.38
CA GLY A 132 16.22 -19.56 -2.54
C GLY A 132 15.89 -19.43 -1.06
N GLN A 133 15.56 -18.21 -0.63
CA GLN A 133 15.12 -17.91 0.72
C GLN A 133 14.04 -16.81 0.69
N VAL A 134 13.04 -16.96 1.55
CA VAL A 134 11.92 -16.04 1.67
C VAL A 134 11.82 -15.58 3.14
N ILE A 135 11.94 -14.27 3.38
CA ILE A 135 12.04 -13.72 4.74
C ILE A 135 11.03 -12.58 4.93
N GLN A 136 10.23 -12.65 5.98
CA GLN A 136 9.35 -11.56 6.35
C GLN A 136 10.09 -10.47 7.12
N SER A 137 10.10 -9.25 6.60
CA SER A 137 10.73 -8.09 7.24
C SER A 137 9.78 -7.34 8.19
N GLY A 138 8.47 -7.41 7.95
CA GLY A 138 7.43 -6.74 8.71
C GLY A 138 7.09 -5.31 8.25
N SER A 139 7.93 -4.68 7.38
CA SER A 139 7.60 -3.38 6.78
C SER A 139 8.42 -3.12 5.52
N HIS A 140 7.89 -2.30 4.59
CA HIS A 140 8.62 -1.87 3.40
C HIS A 140 9.93 -1.14 3.75
N GLN A 141 9.92 -0.28 4.77
CA GLN A 141 11.11 0.44 5.23
C GLN A 141 12.23 -0.52 5.67
N ARG A 142 11.87 -1.57 6.41
CA ARG A 142 12.85 -2.59 6.82
C ARG A 142 13.33 -3.41 5.63
N SER A 143 12.45 -3.76 4.70
CA SER A 143 12.84 -4.45 3.46
C SER A 143 13.85 -3.63 2.65
N ILE A 144 13.64 -2.33 2.49
CA ILE A 144 14.57 -1.41 1.81
C ILE A 144 15.95 -1.47 2.48
N ARG A 145 16.00 -1.32 3.81
CA ARG A 145 17.27 -1.38 4.56
C ARG A 145 17.98 -2.72 4.39
N TRP A 146 17.25 -3.83 4.46
CA TRP A 146 17.84 -5.16 4.28
C TRP A 146 18.46 -5.36 2.89
N VAL A 147 17.86 -4.78 1.85
CA VAL A 147 18.45 -4.80 0.51
C VAL A 147 19.69 -3.89 0.43
N VAL A 148 19.66 -2.70 1.03
CA VAL A 148 20.82 -1.79 1.11
C VAL A 148 21.98 -2.45 1.84
N GLU A 149 21.72 -3.11 2.96
CA GLU A 149 22.70 -3.75 3.84
C GLU A 149 23.14 -5.15 3.36
N GLY A 150 22.52 -5.68 2.29
CA GLY A 150 22.85 -7.00 1.75
C GLY A 150 22.32 -8.18 2.60
N GLN A 151 21.35 -7.94 3.49
CA GLN A 151 20.67 -8.99 4.26
C GLN A 151 19.63 -9.73 3.41
N ALA A 152 19.14 -9.09 2.35
CA ALA A 152 18.32 -9.68 1.30
C ALA A 152 18.81 -9.23 -0.07
N ASP A 153 18.66 -10.08 -1.09
CA ASP A 153 19.06 -9.75 -2.46
C ASP A 153 18.03 -8.84 -3.15
N CYS A 154 16.75 -8.98 -2.81
CA CYS A 154 15.67 -8.23 -3.43
C CYS A 154 14.44 -8.09 -2.52
N SER A 155 13.59 -7.11 -2.86
CA SER A 155 12.27 -6.91 -2.28
C SER A 155 11.34 -6.21 -3.27
N ALA A 156 10.03 -6.40 -3.09
CA ALA A 156 8.99 -5.66 -3.79
C ALA A 156 8.42 -4.57 -2.86
N ILE A 157 8.52 -3.32 -3.27
CA ILE A 157 8.21 -2.16 -2.42
C ILE A 157 7.10 -1.33 -3.07
N ASP A 158 6.13 -0.90 -2.26
CA ASP A 158 5.19 0.14 -2.70
C ASP A 158 5.97 1.37 -3.19
N SER A 159 5.71 1.79 -4.42
CA SER A 159 6.47 2.87 -5.07
C SER A 159 6.42 4.18 -4.30
N THR A 160 5.29 4.47 -3.63
CA THR A 160 5.14 5.69 -2.83
C THR A 160 5.97 5.64 -1.56
N VAL A 161 6.09 4.45 -0.95
CA VAL A 161 6.96 4.22 0.21
C VAL A 161 8.43 4.28 -0.20
N LEU A 162 8.80 3.66 -1.33
CA LEU A 162 10.18 3.72 -1.85
C LEU A 162 10.60 5.17 -2.11
N GLU A 163 9.77 5.93 -2.82
CA GLU A 163 10.05 7.34 -3.11
C GLU A 163 10.17 8.18 -1.83
N GLN A 164 9.33 7.92 -0.82
CA GLN A 164 9.41 8.63 0.46
C GLN A 164 10.68 8.26 1.23
N GLU A 165 11.03 6.97 1.32
CA GLU A 165 12.25 6.54 2.01
C GLU A 165 13.52 7.09 1.33
N LEU A 166 13.56 7.17 -0.01
CA LEU A 166 14.70 7.74 -0.73
C LEU A 166 14.81 9.27 -0.57
N ARG A 167 13.73 9.96 -0.23
CA ARG A 167 13.75 11.39 0.15
C ARG A 167 14.19 11.59 1.59
N ASP A 168 13.68 10.76 2.50
CA ASP A 168 13.99 10.86 3.93
C ASP A 168 15.43 10.39 4.22
N PHE A 169 15.93 9.43 3.43
CA PHE A 169 17.26 8.83 3.53
C PHE A 169 17.96 8.80 2.17
N PRO A 170 18.37 9.98 1.64
CA PRO A 170 18.97 10.10 0.29
C PRO A 170 20.26 9.27 0.11
N GLU A 171 20.92 8.89 1.20
CA GLU A 171 22.06 7.98 1.22
C GLU A 171 21.71 6.57 0.71
N PHE A 172 20.45 6.15 0.71
CA PHE A 172 20.05 4.84 0.16
C PHE A 172 20.02 4.84 -1.37
N SER A 173 19.78 5.99 -2.01
CA SER A 173 19.61 6.10 -3.46
C SER A 173 20.78 5.48 -4.27
N PRO A 174 22.07 5.73 -3.96
CA PRO A 174 23.17 5.13 -4.71
C PRO A 174 23.32 3.61 -4.48
N HIS A 175 22.66 3.06 -3.48
CA HIS A 175 22.74 1.64 -3.12
C HIS A 175 21.57 0.80 -3.64
N LEU A 176 20.58 1.41 -4.28
CA LEU A 176 19.38 0.72 -4.74
C LEU A 176 19.16 0.91 -6.25
N ARG A 177 18.56 -0.11 -6.86
CA ARG A 177 18.11 -0.06 -8.24
C ARG A 177 16.79 -0.80 -8.38
N VAL A 178 15.83 -0.18 -9.06
CA VAL A 178 14.58 -0.82 -9.49
C VAL A 178 14.87 -1.61 -10.77
N ILE A 179 14.50 -2.89 -10.80
CA ILE A 179 14.68 -3.76 -11.97
C ILE A 179 13.38 -3.99 -12.73
N GLU A 180 12.24 -3.89 -12.06
CA GLU A 180 10.91 -4.02 -12.66
C GLU A 180 9.89 -3.29 -11.79
N SER A 181 8.86 -2.67 -12.40
CA SER A 181 7.71 -2.10 -11.70
C SER A 181 6.46 -2.87 -12.08
N LEU A 182 5.78 -3.46 -11.10
CA LEU A 182 4.56 -4.23 -11.28
C LEU A 182 3.34 -3.32 -11.05
N GLY A 183 2.34 -3.42 -11.88
CA GLY A 183 1.14 -2.55 -11.84
C GLY A 183 0.86 -1.87 -13.18
N PRO A 184 0.11 -0.74 -13.22
CA PRO A 184 -0.38 0.02 -12.06
C PRO A 184 -1.48 -0.69 -11.27
N CYS A 185 -1.57 -0.34 -9.98
CA CYS A 185 -2.65 -0.78 -9.10
C CYS A 185 -3.40 0.42 -8.51
N PRO A 186 -4.69 0.28 -8.13
CA PRO A 186 -5.41 1.33 -7.44
C PRO A 186 -4.72 1.71 -6.12
N MET A 187 -4.52 3.02 -5.91
CA MET A 187 -3.91 3.55 -4.68
C MET A 187 -4.70 3.12 -3.45
N PRO A 188 -4.04 2.75 -2.34
CA PRO A 188 -4.72 2.43 -1.09
C PRO A 188 -5.75 3.50 -0.71
N PRO A 189 -7.02 3.11 -0.43
CA PRO A 189 -8.08 4.05 -0.14
C PRO A 189 -8.05 4.57 1.30
N VAL A 190 -8.62 5.74 1.49
CA VAL A 190 -9.23 6.13 2.76
C VAL A 190 -10.64 5.55 2.76
N VAL A 191 -10.98 4.80 3.79
CA VAL A 191 -12.30 4.17 3.95
C VAL A 191 -13.00 4.71 5.20
N ALA A 192 -14.33 4.68 5.19
CA ALA A 192 -15.13 5.01 6.37
C ALA A 192 -16.16 3.92 6.67
N ALA A 193 -16.50 3.77 7.94
CA ALA A 193 -17.56 2.87 8.36
C ALA A 193 -18.92 3.37 7.88
N GLN A 194 -19.71 2.49 7.26
CA GLN A 194 -21.04 2.87 6.73
C GLN A 194 -22.03 3.26 7.85
N ARG A 195 -21.81 2.79 9.09
CA ARG A 195 -22.60 3.17 10.27
C ARG A 195 -22.55 4.67 10.61
N LEU A 196 -21.56 5.41 10.10
CA LEU A 196 -21.47 6.87 10.26
C LEU A 196 -22.59 7.62 9.52
N GLY A 197 -23.24 6.95 8.57
CA GLY A 197 -24.33 7.52 7.77
C GLY A 197 -23.85 8.43 6.65
N THR A 198 -24.66 8.54 5.61
CA THR A 198 -24.34 9.21 4.35
C THR A 198 -23.90 10.67 4.52
N SER A 199 -24.51 11.40 5.48
CA SER A 199 -24.18 12.82 5.70
C SER A 199 -22.74 13.03 6.15
N LEU A 200 -22.31 12.27 7.18
CA LEU A 200 -20.93 12.39 7.70
C LEU A 200 -19.93 11.82 6.71
N ILE A 201 -20.24 10.71 6.04
CA ILE A 201 -19.40 10.11 4.99
C ILE A 201 -19.13 11.12 3.85
N ASN A 202 -20.17 11.84 3.39
CA ASN A 202 -20.00 12.86 2.37
C ASN A 202 -19.19 14.06 2.88
N ALA A 203 -19.40 14.48 4.13
CA ALA A 203 -18.62 15.55 4.75
C ALA A 203 -17.13 15.19 4.86
N LEU A 204 -16.81 13.95 5.28
CA LEU A 204 -15.44 13.43 5.32
C LEU A 204 -14.79 13.43 3.93
N ARG A 205 -15.53 12.95 2.92
CA ARG A 205 -15.06 12.96 1.52
C ARG A 205 -14.76 14.37 1.04
N SER A 206 -15.67 15.31 1.25
CA SER A 206 -15.50 16.71 0.84
C SER A 206 -14.30 17.35 1.55
N ALA A 207 -14.15 17.16 2.87
CA ALA A 207 -13.03 17.72 3.64
C ALA A 207 -11.66 17.20 3.18
N LEU A 208 -11.59 15.94 2.69
CA LEU A 208 -10.36 15.38 2.13
C LEU A 208 -10.09 15.87 0.69
N CYS A 209 -11.13 16.05 -0.13
CA CYS A 209 -11.00 16.55 -1.50
C CYS A 209 -10.73 18.07 -1.54
N GLU A 210 -11.20 18.80 -0.54
CA GLU A 210 -11.04 20.25 -0.40
C GLU A 210 -10.31 20.57 0.92
N PRO A 211 -9.00 20.21 1.02
CA PRO A 211 -8.25 20.29 2.25
C PRO A 211 -8.08 21.73 2.74
N ASP A 212 -8.07 21.93 4.06
CA ASP A 212 -7.67 23.19 4.65
C ASP A 212 -6.17 23.48 4.41
N ALA A 213 -5.71 24.69 4.70
CA ALA A 213 -4.34 25.11 4.41
C ALA A 213 -3.28 24.24 5.12
N GLU A 214 -3.58 23.73 6.33
CA GLU A 214 -2.66 22.90 7.09
C GLU A 214 -2.56 21.49 6.51
N LEU A 215 -3.70 20.89 6.13
CA LEU A 215 -3.72 19.59 5.45
C LEU A 215 -3.07 19.70 4.06
N GLN A 216 -3.34 20.78 3.31
CA GLN A 216 -2.68 21.03 2.02
C GLN A 216 -1.15 21.10 2.17
N ALA A 217 -0.66 21.75 3.21
CA ALA A 217 0.77 21.81 3.52
C ALA A 217 1.34 20.41 3.88
N ALA A 218 0.59 19.60 4.64
CA ALA A 218 0.98 18.23 4.98
C ALA A 218 1.00 17.32 3.74
N MET A 219 0.00 17.44 2.87
CA MET A 219 -0.06 16.73 1.59
C MET A 219 1.14 17.09 0.70
N THR A 220 1.48 18.37 0.59
CA THR A 220 2.64 18.84 -0.19
C THR A 220 3.95 18.23 0.33
N ARG A 221 4.16 18.17 1.64
CA ARG A 221 5.33 17.51 2.25
C ARG A 221 5.38 16.02 2.00
N SER A 222 4.22 15.38 1.88
CA SER A 222 4.08 13.95 1.57
C SER A 222 3.98 13.66 0.07
N HIS A 223 4.24 14.67 -0.79
CA HIS A 223 4.14 14.57 -2.25
C HIS A 223 2.78 14.07 -2.77
N ILE A 224 1.73 14.31 -2.02
CA ILE A 224 0.35 14.11 -2.44
C ILE A 224 -0.11 15.38 -3.13
N GLN A 225 -0.59 15.24 -4.37
CA GLN A 225 -1.11 16.37 -5.16
C GLN A 225 -2.53 16.74 -4.73
N LYS A 226 -3.39 15.73 -4.61
CA LYS A 226 -4.81 15.86 -4.26
C LYS A 226 -5.35 14.52 -3.79
N TYR A 227 -6.50 14.54 -3.16
CA TYR A 227 -7.37 13.38 -3.03
C TYR A 227 -8.45 13.40 -4.12
N VAL A 228 -8.84 12.23 -4.60
CA VAL A 228 -9.95 12.05 -5.55
C VAL A 228 -10.93 11.01 -5.02
N PRO A 229 -12.23 11.16 -5.27
CA PRO A 229 -13.22 10.15 -4.92
C PRO A 229 -12.91 8.81 -5.59
N VAL A 230 -13.10 7.71 -4.87
CA VAL A 230 -12.99 6.34 -5.36
C VAL A 230 -14.18 5.50 -4.89
N GLN A 231 -14.43 4.39 -5.59
CA GLN A 231 -15.52 3.47 -5.31
C GLN A 231 -14.98 2.13 -4.82
N CYS A 232 -15.83 1.34 -4.15
CA CYS A 232 -15.44 -0.01 -3.71
C CYS A 232 -15.08 -0.91 -4.90
N GLU A 233 -15.76 -0.72 -6.02
CA GLU A 233 -15.59 -1.47 -7.27
C GLU A 233 -14.20 -1.27 -7.89
N ASP A 234 -13.54 -0.14 -7.65
CA ASP A 234 -12.19 0.15 -8.14
C ASP A 234 -11.15 -0.83 -7.57
N TYR A 235 -11.45 -1.46 -6.43
CA TYR A 235 -10.56 -2.40 -5.72
C TYR A 235 -10.88 -3.87 -5.99
N GLU A 236 -12.02 -4.16 -6.63
CA GLU A 236 -12.44 -5.53 -6.95
C GLU A 236 -11.39 -6.31 -7.77
N PRO A 237 -10.67 -5.70 -8.74
CA PRO A 237 -9.61 -6.39 -9.46
C PRO A 237 -8.50 -6.96 -8.57
N LEU A 238 -8.22 -6.33 -7.41
CA LEU A 238 -7.19 -6.82 -6.48
C LEU A 238 -7.62 -8.13 -5.81
N ALA A 239 -8.88 -8.24 -5.41
CA ALA A 239 -9.41 -9.46 -4.81
C ALA A 239 -9.55 -10.58 -5.86
N THR A 240 -9.97 -10.25 -7.08
CA THR A 240 -10.02 -11.21 -8.21
C THR A 240 -8.63 -11.75 -8.53
N LEU A 241 -7.63 -10.88 -8.56
CA LEU A 241 -6.24 -11.28 -8.75
C LEU A 241 -5.76 -12.20 -7.63
N TYR A 242 -6.08 -11.88 -6.38
CA TYR A 242 -5.74 -12.70 -5.24
C TYR A 242 -6.32 -14.10 -5.35
N ASP A 243 -7.61 -14.23 -5.70
CA ASP A 243 -8.28 -15.52 -5.87
C ASP A 243 -7.63 -16.34 -7.00
N ALA A 244 -7.36 -15.72 -8.15
CA ALA A 244 -6.68 -16.37 -9.27
C ALA A 244 -5.28 -16.89 -8.89
N VAL A 245 -4.56 -16.17 -8.04
CA VAL A 245 -3.25 -16.59 -7.53
C VAL A 245 -3.37 -17.81 -6.61
N ILE A 246 -4.39 -17.84 -5.75
CA ILE A 246 -4.68 -18.98 -4.86
C ILE A 246 -5.11 -20.21 -5.68
N GLU A 247 -6.04 -20.04 -6.63
CA GLU A 247 -6.50 -21.11 -7.54
C GLU A 247 -5.36 -21.71 -8.36
N ALA A 248 -4.37 -20.92 -8.73
CA ALA A 248 -3.17 -21.37 -9.42
C ALA A 248 -2.16 -22.13 -8.52
N GLY A 249 -2.45 -22.28 -7.22
CA GLY A 249 -1.58 -23.00 -6.27
C GLY A 249 -0.41 -22.18 -5.72
N TYR A 250 -0.48 -20.82 -5.81
CA TYR A 250 0.52 -19.92 -5.25
C TYR A 250 0.06 -19.32 -3.91
N GLU A 251 -0.49 -20.16 -3.02
CA GLU A 251 -0.89 -19.74 -1.67
C GLU A 251 0.26 -19.10 -0.90
N ALA A 252 1.46 -19.68 -1.05
CA ALA A 252 2.69 -19.12 -0.49
C ALA A 252 3.82 -19.16 -1.52
N ILE A 253 4.71 -18.16 -1.40
CA ILE A 253 6.03 -18.19 -2.05
C ILE A 253 6.97 -18.90 -1.08
N ALA A 254 7.61 -19.98 -1.54
CA ALA A 254 8.49 -20.82 -0.72
C ALA A 254 9.92 -20.87 -1.30
#